data_c43e8080ac992bb651d9ed963f006987
#
_entry.id   c43e8080ac992bb651d9ed963f006987
#
_cell.length_a   1.000
_cell.length_b   1.000
_cell.length_c   1.000
_cell.angle_alpha   90.00
_cell.angle_beta   90.00
_cell.angle_gamma   90.00
#
_symmetry.space_group_name_H-M   'P 1'
#
loop_
_entity.id
_entity.type
_entity.pdbx_description
1 polymer ?
#
loop_
_entity_poly.entity_id
_entity_poly.type
_entity_poly.pdbx_seq_one_letter_code
_entity_poly.pdbx_strand_id
1 'polypeptide(L)'
;MTGTELRENFLVAWDTLRANQTRSVLTILGIVIGVTSVISVAAIIEGLNKFISDKVESFGPNTYFMARIPLGDPRAFFNQPEKIRLRRHFQWDYADKMKAQTRYLRTVTIFGTRASFFGDANDLRYGNERVERVIVRGTEPEYTDAIPLFSVEQGRFVSRFDVDHARQVVVLGAAIAESLFPSIDPIGKTVRLNSLPYEVIGVFAHDAGLFGGPGVDNFAIIPASDFRKKNPQAKELILAFVGDKTAPPGAARDEAIEVMRKIRRVAPNAEDDFEIIASDFLSTLWNQLTGALVILTGVISSVGLLVGGVGVMNIMLISVTERTAEIGIRKAIGARKSDIRAQFLIEAAVLTLIGGTIGILAGAFIAFAIRTLVPSIPATLSPLWVALGVAMSLAVGVFFGYYPANRAANLDPIVCLRYE
;
A
#
# COMPACT_ATOMS: atom_id res chain seq x y z
N MET A 1 -3.54 -26.31 35.47
CA MET A 1 -2.54 -27.12 34.74
C MET A 1 -1.16 -26.69 35.20
N THR A 2 -0.38 -27.64 35.64
CA THR A 2 1.01 -27.41 36.08
C THR A 2 1.94 -27.38 34.86
N GLY A 3 3.04 -26.66 34.94
CA GLY A 3 4.02 -26.58 33.82
C GLY A 3 4.62 -27.94 33.38
N THR A 4 4.52 -28.96 34.24
CA THR A 4 4.89 -30.34 33.96
C THR A 4 3.91 -31.03 32.99
N GLU A 5 2.62 -30.78 33.13
CA GLU A 5 1.57 -31.34 32.24
C GLU A 5 1.67 -30.77 30.81
N LEU A 6 2.03 -29.50 30.66
CA LEU A 6 2.28 -28.88 29.34
C LEU A 6 3.48 -29.49 28.64
N ARG A 7 4.56 -29.75 29.37
CA ARG A 7 5.77 -30.38 28.84
C ARG A 7 5.54 -31.82 28.38
N GLU A 8 4.80 -32.59 29.18
CA GLU A 8 4.44 -33.95 28.82
C GLU A 8 3.54 -34.01 27.59
N ASN A 9 2.53 -33.15 27.50
CA ASN A 9 1.67 -33.06 26.30
C ASN A 9 2.47 -32.66 25.03
N PHE A 10 3.48 -31.80 25.16
CA PHE A 10 4.35 -31.44 24.04
C PHE A 10 5.22 -32.62 23.59
N LEU A 11 5.78 -33.40 24.53
CA LEU A 11 6.60 -34.57 24.20
C LEU A 11 5.74 -35.66 23.53
N VAL A 12 4.56 -35.90 24.02
CA VAL A 12 3.58 -36.84 23.44
C VAL A 12 3.18 -36.41 22.02
N ALA A 13 2.91 -35.14 21.80
CA ALA A 13 2.63 -34.60 20.45
C ALA A 13 3.83 -34.78 19.49
N TRP A 14 5.05 -34.61 20.00
CA TRP A 14 6.26 -34.81 19.22
C TRP A 14 6.50 -36.26 18.83
N ASP A 15 6.25 -37.22 19.73
CA ASP A 15 6.37 -38.64 19.47
C ASP A 15 5.34 -39.15 18.46
N THR A 16 4.09 -38.62 18.54
CA THR A 16 3.03 -38.89 17.55
C THR A 16 3.42 -38.43 16.16
N LEU A 17 4.11 -37.25 16.03
CA LEU A 17 4.62 -36.76 14.77
C LEU A 17 5.70 -37.66 14.18
N ARG A 18 6.55 -38.25 15.00
CA ARG A 18 7.61 -39.17 14.56
C ARG A 18 7.12 -40.53 14.08
N ALA A 19 6.03 -41.05 14.68
CA ALA A 19 5.46 -42.35 14.34
C ALA A 19 4.92 -42.43 12.90
N ASN A 20 4.38 -41.31 12.34
CA ASN A 20 3.77 -41.25 11.01
C ASN A 20 4.28 -40.03 10.21
N GLN A 21 5.59 -39.98 9.92
CA GLN A 21 6.29 -38.81 9.41
C GLN A 21 5.67 -38.20 8.15
N THR A 22 5.37 -38.99 7.12
CA THR A 22 4.83 -38.45 5.85
C THR A 22 3.49 -37.77 6.01
N ARG A 23 2.59 -38.33 6.83
CA ARG A 23 1.25 -37.77 7.07
C ARG A 23 1.31 -36.55 7.97
N SER A 24 2.15 -36.59 8.99
CA SER A 24 2.37 -35.47 9.91
C SER A 24 2.96 -34.26 9.20
N VAL A 25 3.96 -34.49 8.35
CA VAL A 25 4.56 -33.43 7.53
C VAL A 25 3.52 -32.81 6.58
N LEU A 26 2.73 -33.62 5.89
CA LEU A 26 1.70 -33.13 4.96
C LEU A 26 0.63 -32.29 5.68
N THR A 27 0.23 -32.73 6.88
CA THR A 27 -0.74 -32.03 7.72
C THR A 27 -0.22 -30.69 8.22
N ILE A 28 0.99 -30.69 8.79
CA ILE A 28 1.64 -29.47 9.28
C ILE A 28 1.89 -28.52 8.09
N LEU A 29 2.29 -29.04 6.93
CA LEU A 29 2.52 -28.23 5.73
C LEU A 29 1.28 -27.44 5.31
N GLY A 30 0.08 -28.05 5.36
CA GLY A 30 -1.17 -27.34 5.07
C GLY A 30 -1.40 -26.13 5.98
N ILE A 31 -1.18 -26.31 7.31
CA ILE A 31 -1.28 -25.22 8.28
C ILE A 31 -0.20 -24.18 8.06
N VAL A 32 1.06 -24.61 7.85
CA VAL A 32 2.20 -23.73 7.57
C VAL A 32 1.89 -22.87 6.34
N ILE A 33 1.48 -23.46 5.22
CA ILE A 33 1.16 -22.71 4.00
C ILE A 33 0.03 -21.70 4.24
N GLY A 34 -1.05 -22.15 4.91
CA GLY A 34 -2.19 -21.27 5.21
C GLY A 34 -1.80 -20.07 6.06
N VAL A 35 -1.07 -20.29 7.15
CA VAL A 35 -0.60 -19.21 8.04
C VAL A 35 0.47 -18.33 7.36
N THR A 36 1.45 -18.93 6.68
CA THR A 36 2.49 -18.18 5.95
C THR A 36 1.87 -17.24 4.93
N SER A 37 0.88 -17.71 4.18
CA SER A 37 0.19 -16.91 3.18
C SER A 37 -0.49 -15.68 3.80
N VAL A 38 -1.23 -15.87 4.91
CA VAL A 38 -1.87 -14.76 5.63
C VAL A 38 -0.83 -13.76 6.14
N ILE A 39 0.20 -14.24 6.84
CA ILE A 39 1.22 -13.38 7.46
C ILE A 39 2.01 -12.61 6.41
N SER A 40 2.43 -13.25 5.31
CA SER A 40 3.20 -12.60 4.24
C SER A 40 2.40 -11.50 3.54
N VAL A 41 1.16 -11.80 3.14
CA VAL A 41 0.31 -10.81 2.46
C VAL A 41 -0.10 -9.69 3.41
N ALA A 42 -0.43 -10.00 4.66
CA ALA A 42 -0.75 -9.00 5.67
C ALA A 42 0.42 -8.05 5.94
N ALA A 43 1.66 -8.57 5.99
CA ALA A 43 2.85 -7.74 6.17
C ALA A 43 3.09 -6.78 5.00
N ILE A 44 2.83 -7.22 3.76
CA ILE A 44 2.91 -6.37 2.58
C ILE A 44 1.83 -5.28 2.62
N ILE A 45 0.57 -5.66 2.89
CA ILE A 45 -0.56 -4.72 2.96
C ILE A 45 -0.32 -3.67 4.05
N GLU A 46 0.12 -4.06 5.23
CA GLU A 46 0.39 -3.15 6.35
C GLU A 46 1.50 -2.15 6.01
N GLY A 47 2.59 -2.64 5.41
CA GLY A 47 3.68 -1.78 4.97
C GLY A 47 3.24 -0.79 3.88
N LEU A 48 2.47 -1.26 2.92
CA LEU A 48 1.94 -0.42 1.86
C LEU A 48 0.88 0.56 2.37
N ASN A 49 0.02 0.17 3.32
CA ASN A 49 -0.93 1.08 3.96
C ASN A 49 -0.20 2.27 4.59
N LYS A 50 0.85 2.00 5.36
CA LYS A 50 1.66 3.05 5.97
C LYS A 50 2.32 3.93 4.90
N PHE A 51 2.93 3.32 3.89
CA PHE A 51 3.57 4.05 2.79
C PHE A 51 2.60 4.96 2.02
N ILE A 52 1.39 4.48 1.71
CA ILE A 52 0.35 5.28 1.05
C ILE A 52 -0.12 6.41 1.96
N SER A 53 -0.32 6.13 3.26
CA SER A 53 -0.70 7.16 4.23
C SER A 53 0.35 8.27 4.32
N ASP A 54 1.63 7.91 4.44
CA ASP A 54 2.76 8.86 4.50
C ASP A 54 2.83 9.70 3.20
N LYS A 55 2.58 9.07 2.04
CA LYS A 55 2.54 9.78 0.75
C LYS A 55 1.35 10.72 0.64
N VAL A 56 0.16 10.30 1.04
CA VAL A 56 -1.02 11.18 1.06
C VAL A 56 -0.81 12.37 1.98
N GLU A 57 -0.21 12.15 3.14
CA GLU A 57 0.14 13.21 4.08
C GLU A 57 1.16 14.19 3.48
N SER A 58 2.11 13.72 2.67
CA SER A 58 3.10 14.56 1.99
C SER A 58 2.51 15.48 0.91
N PHE A 59 1.33 15.17 0.34
CA PHE A 59 0.61 16.10 -0.52
C PHE A 59 -0.04 17.26 0.25
N GLY A 60 -0.16 17.12 1.55
CA GLY A 60 -0.77 18.10 2.44
C GLY A 60 -2.27 17.84 2.70
N PRO A 61 -2.73 18.13 3.91
CA PRO A 61 -4.13 18.00 4.28
C PRO A 61 -4.97 19.02 3.52
N ASN A 62 -6.20 18.66 3.16
CA ASN A 62 -7.15 19.51 2.44
C ASN A 62 -6.63 20.04 1.09
N THR A 63 -5.71 19.30 0.45
CA THR A 63 -5.25 19.60 -0.90
C THR A 63 -6.14 18.90 -1.92
N TYR A 64 -6.60 19.66 -2.90
CA TYR A 64 -7.47 19.20 -3.98
C TYR A 64 -6.84 19.51 -5.33
N PHE A 65 -7.08 18.62 -6.28
CA PHE A 65 -6.68 18.78 -7.67
C PHE A 65 -7.91 18.85 -8.55
N MET A 66 -7.92 19.77 -9.49
CA MET A 66 -9.02 19.95 -10.43
C MET A 66 -8.47 19.95 -11.85
N ALA A 67 -9.08 19.17 -12.74
CA ALA A 67 -8.64 19.05 -14.12
C ALA A 67 -9.82 18.76 -15.06
N ARG A 68 -9.61 18.95 -16.34
CA ARG A 68 -10.57 18.60 -17.40
C ARG A 68 -10.75 17.08 -17.52
N ILE A 69 -9.66 16.35 -17.35
CA ILE A 69 -9.61 14.90 -17.46
C ILE A 69 -9.72 14.29 -16.07
N PRO A 70 -10.45 13.18 -15.88
CA PRO A 70 -10.45 12.44 -14.63
C PRO A 70 -9.04 11.97 -14.25
N LEU A 71 -8.45 12.60 -13.24
CA LEU A 71 -7.10 12.26 -12.77
C LEU A 71 -7.04 10.86 -12.13
N GLY A 72 -8.17 10.33 -11.67
CA GLY A 72 -8.30 9.02 -11.05
C GLY A 72 -8.49 7.86 -12.01
N ASP A 73 -8.66 8.11 -13.30
CA ASP A 73 -8.78 7.07 -14.33
C ASP A 73 -7.62 7.15 -15.32
N PRO A 74 -6.60 6.29 -15.20
CA PRO A 74 -5.48 6.26 -16.15
C PRO A 74 -5.91 6.05 -17.59
N ARG A 75 -7.04 5.38 -17.85
CA ARG A 75 -7.56 5.13 -19.21
C ARG A 75 -8.03 6.42 -19.87
N ALA A 76 -8.51 7.37 -19.08
CA ALA A 76 -8.95 8.67 -19.59
C ALA A 76 -7.83 9.51 -20.20
N PHE A 77 -6.55 9.22 -19.87
CA PHE A 77 -5.40 9.88 -20.51
C PHE A 77 -5.10 9.31 -21.90
N PHE A 78 -5.30 8.00 -22.10
CA PHE A 78 -4.93 7.32 -23.34
C PHE A 78 -6.11 7.17 -24.32
N ASN A 79 -7.32 6.96 -23.78
CA ASN A 79 -8.52 6.77 -24.58
C ASN A 79 -9.66 7.62 -24.02
N GLN A 80 -9.65 8.93 -24.36
CA GLN A 80 -10.64 9.87 -23.88
C GLN A 80 -12.00 9.61 -24.55
N PRO A 81 -13.06 9.28 -23.76
CA PRO A 81 -14.42 9.28 -24.29
C PRO A 81 -14.75 10.63 -24.94
N GLU A 82 -15.60 10.62 -25.95
CA GLU A 82 -15.97 11.83 -26.70
C GLU A 82 -16.46 12.97 -25.79
N LYS A 83 -17.23 12.63 -24.78
CA LYS A 83 -17.72 13.56 -23.75
C LYS A 83 -16.58 14.31 -23.04
N ILE A 84 -15.47 13.64 -22.72
CA ILE A 84 -14.29 14.24 -22.08
C ILE A 84 -13.49 15.06 -23.09
N ARG A 85 -13.34 14.55 -24.31
CA ARG A 85 -12.60 15.20 -25.39
C ARG A 85 -13.21 16.58 -25.75
N LEU A 86 -14.52 16.71 -25.67
CA LEU A 86 -15.28 17.95 -25.95
C LEU A 86 -15.24 18.96 -24.80
N ARG A 87 -14.79 18.59 -23.61
CA ARG A 87 -14.64 19.54 -22.48
C ARG A 87 -13.60 20.58 -22.83
N ARG A 88 -13.85 21.85 -22.48
CA ARG A 88 -12.91 22.97 -22.71
C ARG A 88 -11.65 22.79 -21.87
N HIS A 89 -10.49 23.13 -22.44
CA HIS A 89 -9.24 23.12 -21.69
C HIS A 89 -9.24 24.19 -20.60
N PHE A 90 -8.51 23.93 -19.51
CA PHE A 90 -8.25 24.94 -18.48
C PHE A 90 -7.34 26.03 -19.06
N GLN A 91 -7.46 27.22 -18.51
CA GLN A 91 -6.67 28.38 -18.86
C GLN A 91 -5.79 28.79 -17.68
N TRP A 92 -4.63 29.36 -17.97
CA TRP A 92 -3.66 29.73 -16.93
C TRP A 92 -4.20 30.76 -15.93
N ASP A 93 -5.12 31.61 -16.35
CA ASP A 93 -5.78 32.64 -15.52
C ASP A 93 -6.86 32.09 -14.56
N TYR A 94 -7.18 30.80 -14.61
CA TYR A 94 -8.19 30.20 -13.74
C TYR A 94 -7.78 30.20 -12.28
N ALA A 95 -6.48 30.07 -11.97
CA ALA A 95 -5.99 30.15 -10.60
C ALA A 95 -6.24 31.54 -9.99
N ASP A 96 -5.91 32.62 -10.71
CA ASP A 96 -6.13 33.99 -10.26
C ASP A 96 -7.63 34.31 -10.13
N LYS A 97 -8.43 33.89 -11.11
CA LYS A 97 -9.90 34.04 -11.06
C LYS A 97 -10.54 33.31 -9.91
N MET A 98 -10.05 32.12 -9.59
CA MET A 98 -10.53 31.33 -8.47
C MET A 98 -10.15 32.00 -7.14
N LYS A 99 -8.88 32.37 -6.98
CA LYS A 99 -8.38 33.04 -5.77
C LYS A 99 -9.14 34.35 -5.46
N ALA A 100 -9.51 35.09 -6.49
CA ALA A 100 -10.24 36.35 -6.35
C ALA A 100 -11.71 36.17 -5.90
N GLN A 101 -12.31 34.98 -6.11
CA GLN A 101 -13.74 34.74 -5.87
C GLN A 101 -14.01 33.74 -4.74
N THR A 102 -12.97 33.21 -4.08
CA THR A 102 -13.07 32.21 -3.02
C THR A 102 -12.64 32.78 -1.69
N ARG A 103 -13.31 32.33 -0.62
CA ARG A 103 -13.06 32.73 0.77
C ARG A 103 -12.35 31.64 1.56
N TYR A 104 -12.69 30.37 1.27
CA TYR A 104 -12.21 29.21 2.02
C TYR A 104 -10.97 28.56 1.42
N LEU A 105 -10.37 29.15 0.37
CA LEU A 105 -9.13 28.67 -0.22
C LEU A 105 -7.94 29.49 0.26
N ARG A 106 -6.98 28.80 0.90
CA ARG A 106 -5.74 29.43 1.36
C ARG A 106 -4.77 29.69 0.22
N THR A 107 -4.60 28.70 -0.65
CA THR A 107 -3.64 28.72 -1.76
C THR A 107 -4.29 28.10 -2.98
N VAL A 108 -4.06 28.73 -4.13
CA VAL A 108 -4.52 28.21 -5.44
C VAL A 108 -3.35 28.36 -6.41
N THR A 109 -3.08 27.32 -7.16
CA THR A 109 -2.03 27.32 -8.20
C THR A 109 -2.49 26.52 -9.42
N ILE A 110 -1.91 26.83 -10.55
CA ILE A 110 -2.14 26.08 -11.79
C ILE A 110 -0.80 25.68 -12.40
N PHE A 111 -0.75 24.49 -12.97
CA PHE A 111 0.46 23.99 -13.59
C PHE A 111 0.16 23.15 -14.82
N GLY A 112 1.10 23.14 -15.75
CA GLY A 112 1.10 22.28 -16.92
C GLY A 112 2.25 21.29 -16.85
N THR A 113 2.04 20.07 -17.34
CA THR A 113 3.08 19.04 -17.36
C THR A 113 3.32 18.55 -18.78
N ARG A 114 4.59 18.42 -19.13
CA ARG A 114 5.03 17.70 -20.33
C ARG A 114 5.80 16.47 -19.89
N ALA A 115 5.11 15.33 -19.90
CA ALA A 115 5.70 14.02 -19.69
C ALA A 115 5.62 13.25 -21.00
N SER A 116 6.71 12.66 -21.42
CA SER A 116 6.75 11.83 -22.61
C SER A 116 6.85 10.37 -22.18
N PHE A 117 5.73 9.67 -22.16
CA PHE A 117 5.70 8.22 -21.95
C PHE A 117 6.03 7.47 -23.25
N PHE A 118 5.67 8.06 -24.41
CA PHE A 118 5.93 7.52 -25.75
C PHE A 118 6.26 8.70 -26.70
N GLY A 119 7.45 8.71 -27.31
CA GLY A 119 7.87 9.73 -28.27
C GLY A 119 9.03 10.63 -27.78
N ASP A 120 9.07 11.88 -28.20
CA ASP A 120 10.15 12.84 -27.89
C ASP A 120 10.29 13.07 -26.39
N ALA A 121 11.20 12.34 -25.78
CA ALA A 121 11.51 12.48 -24.36
C ALA A 121 12.23 13.80 -24.11
N ASN A 122 11.82 14.50 -23.03
CA ASN A 122 12.61 15.65 -22.58
C ASN A 122 13.97 15.15 -22.08
N ASP A 123 15.03 15.82 -22.46
CA ASP A 123 16.38 15.56 -22.00
C ASP A 123 17.00 16.77 -21.30
N LEU A 124 17.78 16.49 -20.27
CA LEU A 124 18.62 17.46 -19.58
C LEU A 124 20.09 17.07 -19.76
N ARG A 125 20.94 18.05 -20.02
CA ARG A 125 22.38 17.85 -20.22
C ARG A 125 23.20 18.90 -19.48
N TYR A 126 24.31 18.42 -18.90
CA TYR A 126 25.37 19.26 -18.38
C TYR A 126 26.73 18.67 -18.76
N GLY A 127 27.52 19.38 -19.57
CA GLY A 127 28.75 18.79 -20.11
C GLY A 127 28.49 17.53 -20.93
N ASN A 128 29.06 16.41 -20.48
CA ASN A 128 28.88 15.10 -21.08
C ASN A 128 27.76 14.29 -20.43
N GLU A 129 27.28 14.71 -19.25
CA GLU A 129 26.20 14.00 -18.51
C GLU A 129 24.85 14.32 -19.14
N ARG A 130 23.99 13.29 -19.21
CA ARG A 130 22.65 13.39 -19.81
C ARG A 130 21.64 12.56 -19.02
N VAL A 131 20.50 13.17 -18.73
CA VAL A 131 19.33 12.49 -18.15
C VAL A 131 18.17 12.57 -19.14
N GLU A 132 17.63 11.43 -19.52
CA GLU A 132 16.49 11.31 -20.44
C GLU A 132 15.18 11.07 -19.68
N ARG A 133 14.06 11.31 -20.36
CA ARG A 133 12.70 11.12 -19.84
C ARG A 133 12.36 11.98 -18.62
N VAL A 134 12.93 13.17 -18.57
CA VAL A 134 12.64 14.15 -17.53
C VAL A 134 11.19 14.65 -17.65
N ILE A 135 10.48 14.73 -16.53
CA ILE A 135 9.13 15.31 -16.51
C ILE A 135 9.26 16.81 -16.31
N VAL A 136 8.95 17.57 -17.35
CA VAL A 136 8.99 19.04 -17.30
C VAL A 136 7.63 19.58 -16.86
N ARG A 137 7.65 20.44 -15.84
CA ARG A 137 6.44 21.09 -15.32
C ARG A 137 6.62 22.59 -15.26
N GLY A 138 5.63 23.31 -15.78
CA GLY A 138 5.55 24.76 -15.64
C GLY A 138 4.64 25.13 -14.48
N THR A 139 5.13 25.94 -13.52
CA THR A 139 4.40 26.23 -12.28
C THR A 139 4.43 27.71 -11.94
N GLU A 140 3.43 28.09 -11.13
CA GLU A 140 3.39 29.38 -10.42
C GLU A 140 4.16 29.27 -9.07
N PRO A 141 4.53 30.41 -8.43
CA PRO A 141 5.28 30.40 -7.17
C PRO A 141 4.58 29.68 -6.01
N GLU A 142 3.25 29.71 -5.98
CA GLU A 142 2.42 29.12 -4.95
C GLU A 142 2.36 27.59 -5.01
N TYR A 143 3.08 26.97 -5.95
CA TYR A 143 3.04 25.54 -6.19
C TYR A 143 3.52 24.71 -5.00
N THR A 144 4.63 25.10 -4.37
CA THR A 144 5.18 24.39 -3.20
C THR A 144 4.33 24.56 -1.94
N ASP A 145 3.61 25.68 -1.83
CA ASP A 145 2.66 25.90 -0.76
C ASP A 145 1.37 25.07 -0.92
N ALA A 146 0.99 24.80 -2.17
CA ALA A 146 -0.15 23.97 -2.49
C ALA A 146 0.18 22.48 -2.42
N ILE A 147 1.41 22.10 -2.77
CA ILE A 147 1.86 20.70 -2.84
C ILE A 147 3.20 20.57 -2.12
N PRO A 148 3.21 20.43 -0.77
CA PRO A 148 4.42 20.37 0.06
C PRO A 148 5.39 19.24 -0.30
N LEU A 149 4.91 18.20 -1.00
CA LEU A 149 5.74 17.12 -1.56
C LEU A 149 6.94 17.69 -2.36
N PHE A 150 6.76 18.84 -3.03
CA PHE A 150 7.81 19.50 -3.80
C PHE A 150 8.59 20.51 -2.91
N SER A 151 9.12 20.05 -1.78
CA SER A 151 9.97 20.86 -0.92
C SER A 151 11.36 21.03 -1.50
N VAL A 152 11.88 22.27 -1.47
CA VAL A 152 13.25 22.59 -1.94
C VAL A 152 14.23 22.35 -0.81
N GLU A 153 15.24 21.51 -1.05
CA GLU A 153 16.30 21.22 -0.08
C GLU A 153 17.48 22.17 -0.24
N GLN A 154 17.84 22.50 -1.49
CA GLN A 154 18.96 23.39 -1.78
C GLN A 154 18.52 24.53 -2.72
N GLY A 155 19.00 25.75 -2.47
CA GLY A 155 18.67 26.91 -3.27
C GLY A 155 17.28 27.49 -3.00
N ARG A 156 16.53 27.84 -4.04
CA ARG A 156 15.19 28.44 -3.93
C ARG A 156 14.23 27.89 -4.99
N PHE A 157 12.95 28.05 -4.74
CA PHE A 157 11.90 27.79 -5.73
C PHE A 157 11.73 28.95 -6.72
N VAL A 158 10.91 28.73 -7.75
CA VAL A 158 10.47 29.72 -8.72
C VAL A 158 9.76 30.88 -8.00
N SER A 159 10.17 32.11 -8.27
CA SER A 159 9.56 33.31 -7.69
C SER A 159 8.61 34.00 -8.68
N ARG A 160 7.78 34.93 -8.17
CA ARG A 160 6.90 35.75 -9.03
C ARG A 160 7.72 36.52 -10.08
N PHE A 161 8.89 37.03 -9.71
CA PHE A 161 9.80 37.70 -10.63
C PHE A 161 10.24 36.79 -11.80
N ASP A 162 10.53 35.50 -11.51
CA ASP A 162 10.93 34.55 -12.56
C ASP A 162 9.77 34.27 -13.53
N VAL A 163 8.54 34.21 -13.01
CA VAL A 163 7.34 34.03 -13.83
C VAL A 163 7.04 35.27 -14.67
N ASP A 164 7.03 36.47 -14.07
CA ASP A 164 6.67 37.70 -14.77
C ASP A 164 7.65 38.04 -15.91
N HIS A 165 8.92 37.71 -15.73
CA HIS A 165 9.98 37.96 -16.72
C HIS A 165 10.28 36.74 -17.62
N ALA A 166 9.53 35.61 -17.43
CA ALA A 166 9.77 34.36 -18.16
C ALA A 166 11.24 33.94 -18.15
N ARG A 167 11.88 34.01 -16.96
CA ARG A 167 13.30 33.65 -16.79
C ARG A 167 13.53 32.18 -17.12
N GLN A 168 14.67 31.91 -17.77
CA GLN A 168 15.11 30.55 -18.04
C GLN A 168 15.82 29.97 -16.82
N VAL A 169 15.04 29.63 -15.80
CA VAL A 169 15.51 29.02 -14.56
C VAL A 169 14.83 27.67 -14.35
N VAL A 170 15.49 26.75 -13.66
CA VAL A 170 14.99 25.41 -13.41
C VAL A 170 15.26 24.96 -11.97
N VAL A 171 14.30 24.29 -11.36
CA VAL A 171 14.46 23.54 -10.12
C VAL A 171 14.46 22.05 -10.47
N LEU A 172 15.49 21.33 -10.04
CA LEU A 172 15.72 19.93 -10.40
C LEU A 172 15.27 18.99 -9.29
N GLY A 173 14.78 17.83 -9.66
CA GLY A 173 14.62 16.69 -8.74
C GLY A 173 15.99 16.16 -8.30
N ALA A 174 16.04 15.56 -7.11
CA ALA A 174 17.28 15.10 -6.50
C ALA A 174 18.05 14.12 -7.39
N ALA A 175 17.40 13.09 -7.94
CA ALA A 175 18.07 12.10 -8.80
C ALA A 175 18.61 12.71 -10.11
N ILE A 176 17.93 13.74 -10.66
CA ILE A 176 18.44 14.47 -11.83
C ILE A 176 19.69 15.24 -11.45
N ALA A 177 19.67 15.95 -10.31
CA ALA A 177 20.80 16.73 -9.83
C ALA A 177 22.01 15.83 -9.55
N GLU A 178 21.84 14.71 -8.87
CA GLU A 178 22.90 13.73 -8.59
C GLU A 178 23.50 13.14 -9.88
N SER A 179 22.66 12.84 -10.86
CA SER A 179 23.12 12.28 -12.14
C SER A 179 23.88 13.28 -13.00
N LEU A 180 23.48 14.56 -13.01
CA LEU A 180 24.15 15.61 -13.80
C LEU A 180 25.37 16.21 -13.08
N PHE A 181 25.39 16.19 -11.73
CA PHE A 181 26.38 16.86 -10.91
C PHE A 181 26.93 15.94 -9.79
N PRO A 182 27.55 14.78 -10.10
CA PRO A 182 27.95 13.79 -9.11
C PRO A 182 28.93 14.30 -8.05
N SER A 183 29.61 15.42 -8.28
CA SER A 183 30.64 15.97 -7.37
C SER A 183 30.69 17.49 -7.36
N ILE A 184 29.69 18.16 -7.92
CA ILE A 184 29.67 19.62 -8.11
C ILE A 184 28.35 20.17 -7.59
N ASP A 185 28.37 21.31 -6.90
CA ASP A 185 27.16 22.04 -6.53
C ASP A 185 26.37 22.44 -7.79
N PRO A 186 25.10 22.00 -7.95
CA PRO A 186 24.30 22.32 -9.11
C PRO A 186 23.82 23.78 -9.15
N ILE A 187 23.74 24.48 -8.01
CA ILE A 187 23.17 25.83 -7.93
C ILE A 187 23.99 26.84 -8.75
N GLY A 188 23.30 27.64 -9.57
CA GLY A 188 23.91 28.64 -10.46
C GLY A 188 24.56 28.04 -11.71
N LYS A 189 24.56 26.73 -11.90
CA LYS A 189 25.05 26.11 -13.15
C LYS A 189 24.00 26.19 -14.26
N THR A 190 24.44 26.20 -15.49
CA THR A 190 23.55 26.22 -16.67
C THR A 190 23.44 24.81 -17.25
N VAL A 191 22.24 24.24 -17.22
CA VAL A 191 21.90 22.99 -17.90
C VAL A 191 21.17 23.27 -19.21
N ARG A 192 21.18 22.29 -20.12
CA ARG A 192 20.41 22.36 -21.37
C ARG A 192 19.19 21.43 -21.28
N LEU A 193 18.01 22.03 -21.19
CA LEU A 193 16.74 21.34 -21.28
C LEU A 193 16.23 21.38 -22.71
N ASN A 194 16.14 20.23 -23.38
CA ASN A 194 15.77 20.17 -24.82
C ASN A 194 16.58 21.19 -25.68
N SER A 195 17.89 21.25 -25.44
CA SER A 195 18.85 22.16 -26.10
C SER A 195 18.78 23.64 -25.68
N LEU A 196 17.83 24.06 -24.87
CA LEU A 196 17.71 25.44 -24.37
C LEU A 196 18.42 25.57 -23.00
N PRO A 197 19.16 26.70 -22.79
CA PRO A 197 19.88 26.89 -21.54
C PRO A 197 18.95 27.32 -20.42
N TYR A 198 19.14 26.71 -19.21
CA TYR A 198 18.43 27.04 -17.96
C TYR A 198 19.43 27.12 -16.81
N GLU A 199 19.33 28.16 -16.00
CA GLU A 199 20.07 28.28 -14.75
C GLU A 199 19.41 27.44 -13.66
N VAL A 200 20.16 26.56 -12.99
CA VAL A 200 19.69 25.79 -11.86
C VAL A 200 19.60 26.70 -10.64
N ILE A 201 18.40 26.91 -10.09
CA ILE A 201 18.14 27.77 -8.95
C ILE A 201 17.80 27.02 -7.67
N GLY A 202 17.50 25.73 -7.77
CA GLY A 202 17.17 24.89 -6.62
C GLY A 202 17.18 23.40 -6.96
N VAL A 203 17.22 22.59 -5.88
CA VAL A 203 17.10 21.14 -5.95
C VAL A 203 16.04 20.72 -4.91
N PHE A 204 15.13 19.83 -5.32
CA PHE A 204 14.11 19.28 -4.43
C PHE A 204 14.69 18.25 -3.46
N ALA A 205 14.05 18.09 -2.31
CA ALA A 205 14.28 16.98 -1.42
C ALA A 205 13.99 15.64 -2.14
N HIS A 206 14.75 14.61 -1.75
CA HIS A 206 14.65 13.29 -2.37
C HIS A 206 13.27 12.66 -2.16
N ASP A 207 12.63 12.25 -3.25
CA ASP A 207 11.38 11.50 -3.27
C ASP A 207 11.24 10.61 -4.51
N ALA A 208 11.51 9.33 -4.33
CA ALA A 208 11.48 8.33 -5.40
C ALA A 208 10.08 7.99 -5.95
N GLY A 209 9.02 8.65 -5.46
CA GLY A 209 7.66 8.38 -5.91
C GLY A 209 7.02 7.11 -5.36
N LEU A 210 5.89 6.71 -5.97
CA LEU A 210 5.18 5.50 -5.59
C LEU A 210 5.77 4.28 -6.31
N PHE A 211 6.15 3.25 -5.54
CA PHE A 211 6.65 1.96 -6.06
C PHE A 211 7.82 2.07 -7.05
N GLY A 212 8.72 3.05 -6.83
CA GLY A 212 9.82 3.30 -7.76
C GLY A 212 9.40 3.93 -9.10
N GLY A 213 8.17 4.45 -9.18
CA GLY A 213 7.70 5.26 -10.29
C GLY A 213 8.30 6.67 -10.28
N PRO A 214 7.92 7.52 -11.23
CA PRO A 214 8.43 8.89 -11.29
C PRO A 214 7.94 9.68 -10.07
N GLY A 215 8.83 9.87 -9.09
CA GLY A 215 8.65 10.78 -7.96
C GLY A 215 9.12 12.20 -8.28
N VAL A 216 9.22 13.04 -7.26
CA VAL A 216 9.77 14.41 -7.39
C VAL A 216 11.17 14.39 -8.00
N ASP A 217 11.92 13.32 -7.76
CA ASP A 217 13.29 13.13 -8.23
C ASP A 217 13.48 13.25 -9.76
N ASN A 218 12.44 12.95 -10.54
CA ASN A 218 12.45 12.96 -12.00
C ASN A 218 11.85 14.22 -12.61
N PHE A 219 11.52 15.23 -11.79
CA PHE A 219 10.94 16.48 -12.27
C PHE A 219 11.98 17.56 -12.50
N ALA A 220 11.77 18.34 -13.58
CA ALA A 220 12.39 19.64 -13.82
C ALA A 220 11.27 20.68 -13.84
N ILE A 221 11.29 21.60 -12.89
CA ILE A 221 10.27 22.64 -12.76
C ILE A 221 10.82 23.96 -13.30
N ILE A 222 10.05 24.59 -14.18
CA ILE A 222 10.35 25.89 -14.80
C ILE A 222 9.19 26.86 -14.58
N PRO A 223 9.40 28.19 -14.72
CA PRO A 223 8.31 29.17 -14.59
C PRO A 223 7.17 28.91 -15.57
N ALA A 224 5.91 29.08 -15.12
CA ALA A 224 4.71 28.85 -15.94
C ALA A 224 4.69 29.63 -17.24
N SER A 225 5.16 30.90 -17.22
CA SER A 225 5.23 31.75 -18.41
C SER A 225 6.22 31.26 -19.46
N ASP A 226 7.39 30.76 -19.05
CA ASP A 226 8.37 30.15 -19.94
C ASP A 226 7.87 28.82 -20.49
N PHE A 227 7.29 27.97 -19.62
CA PHE A 227 6.66 26.71 -20.02
C PHE A 227 5.59 26.93 -21.11
N ARG A 228 4.67 27.87 -20.89
CA ARG A 228 3.60 28.20 -21.84
C ARG A 228 4.13 28.63 -23.20
N LYS A 229 5.18 29.45 -23.23
CA LYS A 229 5.80 29.91 -24.48
C LYS A 229 6.41 28.77 -25.28
N LYS A 230 7.06 27.81 -24.60
CA LYS A 230 7.82 26.72 -25.23
C LYS A 230 7.03 25.46 -25.50
N ASN A 231 5.89 25.30 -24.81
CA ASN A 231 5.05 24.11 -24.91
C ASN A 231 3.57 24.46 -25.21
N PRO A 232 3.25 25.13 -26.35
CA PRO A 232 1.90 25.55 -26.67
C PRO A 232 0.92 24.38 -26.89
N GLN A 233 1.45 23.18 -27.19
CA GLN A 233 0.67 21.94 -27.33
C GLN A 233 0.32 21.29 -25.98
N ALA A 234 0.98 21.64 -24.89
CA ALA A 234 0.67 21.14 -23.55
C ALA A 234 -0.56 21.85 -22.97
N LYS A 235 -1.73 21.46 -23.45
CA LYS A 235 -3.02 22.11 -23.13
C LYS A 235 -3.67 21.56 -21.85
N GLU A 236 -3.21 20.41 -21.34
CA GLU A 236 -3.76 19.82 -20.13
C GLU A 236 -3.14 20.47 -18.89
N LEU A 237 -3.92 21.37 -18.30
CA LEU A 237 -3.53 22.05 -17.07
C LEU A 237 -4.26 21.43 -15.91
N ILE A 238 -3.60 21.40 -14.77
CA ILE A 238 -4.15 20.98 -13.49
C ILE A 238 -4.11 22.15 -12.54
N LEU A 239 -5.24 22.42 -11.90
CA LEU A 239 -5.35 23.39 -10.84
C LEU A 239 -5.27 22.66 -9.50
N ALA A 240 -4.39 23.09 -8.62
CA ALA A 240 -4.30 22.61 -7.25
C ALA A 240 -4.68 23.72 -6.29
N PHE A 241 -5.42 23.38 -5.23
CA PHE A 241 -5.77 24.32 -4.19
C PHE A 241 -5.81 23.66 -2.82
N VAL A 242 -5.57 24.47 -1.80
CA VAL A 242 -5.59 24.07 -0.40
C VAL A 242 -6.72 24.80 0.32
N GLY A 243 -7.59 24.04 0.96
CA GLY A 243 -8.63 24.58 1.81
C GLY A 243 -8.06 25.21 3.09
N ASP A 244 -8.69 26.27 3.58
CA ASP A 244 -8.36 26.85 4.87
C ASP A 244 -8.70 25.87 5.99
N LYS A 245 -7.82 25.78 6.98
CA LYS A 245 -7.99 24.89 8.15
C LYS A 245 -9.18 25.29 9.03
N THR A 246 -9.61 26.56 8.96
CA THR A 246 -10.72 27.10 9.73
C THR A 246 -12.06 26.95 9.03
N ALA A 247 -12.06 26.52 7.75
CA ALA A 247 -13.27 26.28 6.99
C ALA A 247 -14.00 25.02 7.47
N PRO A 248 -15.33 24.99 7.40
CA PRO A 248 -16.09 23.77 7.64
C PRO A 248 -15.62 22.61 6.72
N PRO A 249 -15.71 21.35 7.17
CA PRO A 249 -15.35 20.22 6.33
C PRO A 249 -16.10 20.23 4.99
N GLY A 250 -15.36 20.15 3.88
CA GLY A 250 -15.92 20.16 2.54
C GLY A 250 -16.22 21.56 1.96
N ALA A 251 -16.30 22.61 2.77
CA ALA A 251 -16.67 23.95 2.29
C ALA A 251 -15.71 24.49 1.22
N ALA A 252 -14.41 24.28 1.37
CA ALA A 252 -13.40 24.69 0.39
C ALA A 252 -13.61 23.99 -0.96
N ARG A 253 -13.94 22.70 -0.94
CA ARG A 253 -14.23 21.91 -2.14
C ARG A 253 -15.50 22.41 -2.84
N ASP A 254 -16.57 22.58 -2.07
CA ASP A 254 -17.88 22.97 -2.61
C ASP A 254 -17.83 24.40 -3.18
N GLU A 255 -17.17 25.34 -2.49
CA GLU A 255 -16.90 26.70 -3.00
C GLU A 255 -16.07 26.67 -4.28
N ALA A 256 -15.02 25.85 -4.33
CA ALA A 256 -14.18 25.70 -5.52
C ALA A 256 -15.00 25.19 -6.72
N ILE A 257 -15.89 24.22 -6.52
CA ILE A 257 -16.81 23.73 -7.54
C ILE A 257 -17.70 24.84 -8.05
N GLU A 258 -18.36 25.56 -7.13
CA GLU A 258 -19.28 26.64 -7.47
C GLU A 258 -18.58 27.74 -8.28
N VAL A 259 -17.42 28.19 -7.82
CA VAL A 259 -16.64 29.22 -8.50
C VAL A 259 -16.13 28.73 -9.86
N MET A 260 -15.65 27.49 -9.97
CA MET A 260 -15.21 26.94 -11.25
C MET A 260 -16.36 26.82 -12.25
N ARG A 261 -17.57 26.41 -11.81
CA ARG A 261 -18.77 26.40 -12.65
C ARG A 261 -19.08 27.81 -13.20
N LYS A 262 -18.95 28.85 -12.37
CA LYS A 262 -19.10 30.27 -12.79
C LYS A 262 -18.06 30.69 -13.81
N ILE A 263 -16.76 30.39 -13.54
CA ILE A 263 -15.64 30.71 -14.43
C ILE A 263 -15.82 30.03 -15.81
N ARG A 264 -16.25 28.77 -15.80
CA ARG A 264 -16.45 27.96 -17.00
C ARG A 264 -17.83 28.14 -17.65
N ARG A 265 -18.72 28.90 -17.02
CA ARG A 265 -20.11 29.13 -17.47
C ARG A 265 -20.87 27.82 -17.70
N VAL A 266 -20.76 26.90 -16.75
CA VAL A 266 -21.51 25.64 -16.76
C VAL A 266 -22.96 25.93 -16.39
N ALA A 267 -23.93 25.46 -17.18
CA ALA A 267 -25.34 25.67 -16.88
C ALA A 267 -25.74 25.02 -15.55
N PRO A 268 -26.71 25.61 -14.79
CA PRO A 268 -27.09 25.08 -13.46
C PRO A 268 -27.43 23.57 -13.46
N ASN A 269 -28.12 23.12 -14.49
CA ASN A 269 -28.56 21.71 -14.62
C ASN A 269 -27.63 20.82 -15.43
N ALA A 270 -26.47 21.33 -15.87
CA ALA A 270 -25.50 20.54 -16.61
C ALA A 270 -24.52 19.88 -15.65
N GLU A 271 -24.01 18.72 -16.05
CA GLU A 271 -22.89 18.05 -15.37
C GLU A 271 -21.63 18.92 -15.46
N ASP A 272 -20.74 18.74 -14.49
CA ASP A 272 -19.47 19.44 -14.48
C ASP A 272 -18.61 19.01 -15.67
N ASP A 273 -17.99 19.98 -16.33
CA ASP A 273 -17.05 19.75 -17.43
C ASP A 273 -15.58 19.66 -16.93
N PHE A 274 -15.41 19.37 -15.64
CA PHE A 274 -14.16 19.14 -14.94
C PHE A 274 -14.34 18.08 -13.85
N GLU A 275 -13.24 17.56 -13.37
CA GLU A 275 -13.21 16.64 -12.24
C GLU A 275 -12.42 17.26 -11.09
N ILE A 276 -12.79 16.89 -9.87
CA ILE A 276 -12.09 17.29 -8.66
C ILE A 276 -11.74 16.06 -7.85
N ILE A 277 -10.49 15.97 -7.43
CA ILE A 277 -9.96 14.88 -6.64
C ILE A 277 -9.27 15.46 -5.41
N ALA A 278 -9.58 14.92 -4.23
CA ALA A 278 -8.86 15.21 -3.01
C ALA A 278 -7.57 14.40 -2.94
N SER A 279 -6.60 14.87 -2.16
CA SER A 279 -5.31 14.16 -1.97
C SER A 279 -5.47 12.76 -1.38
N ASP A 280 -6.56 12.50 -0.64
CA ASP A 280 -6.90 11.20 -0.04
C ASP A 280 -7.49 10.18 -1.03
N PHE A 281 -7.71 10.57 -2.28
CA PHE A 281 -8.21 9.68 -3.34
C PHE A 281 -7.31 8.44 -3.50
N LEU A 282 -5.99 8.61 -3.38
CA LEU A 282 -5.04 7.52 -3.43
C LEU A 282 -5.30 6.49 -2.31
N SER A 283 -5.60 6.97 -1.09
CA SER A 283 -5.99 6.09 0.04
C SER A 283 -7.30 5.37 -0.25
N THR A 284 -8.27 6.02 -0.88
CA THR A 284 -9.55 5.41 -1.23
C THR A 284 -9.38 4.29 -2.25
N LEU A 285 -8.63 4.53 -3.32
CA LEU A 285 -8.29 3.50 -4.31
C LEU A 285 -7.53 2.34 -3.67
N TRP A 286 -6.55 2.66 -2.83
CA TRP A 286 -5.77 1.67 -2.13
C TRP A 286 -6.64 0.78 -1.23
N ASN A 287 -7.54 1.37 -0.45
CA ASN A 287 -8.46 0.62 0.42
C ASN A 287 -9.39 -0.33 -0.36
N GLN A 288 -9.84 0.07 -1.55
CA GLN A 288 -10.62 -0.80 -2.42
C GLN A 288 -9.81 -1.99 -2.93
N LEU A 289 -8.57 -1.73 -3.38
CA LEU A 289 -7.66 -2.78 -3.86
C LEU A 289 -7.27 -3.75 -2.74
N THR A 290 -6.91 -3.23 -1.57
CA THR A 290 -6.52 -4.06 -0.41
C THR A 290 -7.68 -4.88 0.13
N GLY A 291 -8.91 -4.34 0.12
CA GLY A 291 -10.10 -5.09 0.50
C GLY A 291 -10.26 -6.36 -0.36
N ALA A 292 -10.10 -6.25 -1.67
CA ALA A 292 -10.16 -7.40 -2.58
C ALA A 292 -9.00 -8.40 -2.32
N LEU A 293 -7.78 -7.91 -2.08
CA LEU A 293 -6.62 -8.75 -1.77
C LEU A 293 -6.77 -9.51 -0.46
N VAL A 294 -7.32 -8.87 0.58
CA VAL A 294 -7.59 -9.51 1.88
C VAL A 294 -8.61 -10.65 1.71
N ILE A 295 -9.70 -10.42 0.99
CA ILE A 295 -10.70 -11.44 0.72
C ILE A 295 -10.07 -12.61 -0.06
N LEU A 296 -9.35 -12.34 -1.13
CA LEU A 296 -8.69 -13.36 -1.95
C LEU A 296 -7.71 -14.20 -1.11
N THR A 297 -6.88 -13.53 -0.30
CA THR A 297 -5.93 -14.19 0.60
C THR A 297 -6.66 -15.03 1.65
N GLY A 298 -7.76 -14.53 2.20
CA GLY A 298 -8.60 -15.27 3.15
C GLY A 298 -9.15 -16.56 2.52
N VAL A 299 -9.62 -16.52 1.30
CA VAL A 299 -10.10 -17.70 0.55
C VAL A 299 -8.97 -18.71 0.34
N ILE A 300 -7.83 -18.29 -0.20
CA ILE A 300 -6.69 -19.17 -0.46
C ILE A 300 -6.19 -19.81 0.83
N SER A 301 -6.04 -19.01 1.88
CA SER A 301 -5.54 -19.48 3.18
C SER A 301 -6.52 -20.42 3.86
N SER A 302 -7.84 -20.19 3.71
CA SER A 302 -8.86 -21.08 4.27
C SER A 302 -8.78 -22.48 3.68
N VAL A 303 -8.47 -22.61 2.38
CA VAL A 303 -8.28 -23.93 1.74
C VAL A 303 -7.06 -24.65 2.35
N GLY A 304 -5.93 -23.96 2.53
CA GLY A 304 -4.75 -24.53 3.19
C GLY A 304 -5.04 -24.98 4.63
N LEU A 305 -5.74 -24.13 5.40
CA LEU A 305 -6.13 -24.46 6.78
C LEU A 305 -7.15 -25.59 6.86
N LEU A 306 -8.10 -25.69 5.92
CA LEU A 306 -9.04 -26.81 5.85
C LEU A 306 -8.31 -28.12 5.56
N VAL A 307 -7.40 -28.14 4.59
CA VAL A 307 -6.60 -29.34 4.26
C VAL A 307 -5.74 -29.76 5.46
N GLY A 308 -5.05 -28.78 6.09
CA GLY A 308 -4.28 -29.03 7.31
C GLY A 308 -5.16 -29.50 8.47
N GLY A 309 -6.33 -28.90 8.66
CA GLY A 309 -7.29 -29.29 9.71
C GLY A 309 -7.84 -30.70 9.54
N VAL A 310 -8.20 -31.09 8.33
CA VAL A 310 -8.62 -32.49 8.04
C VAL A 310 -7.46 -33.45 8.31
N GLY A 311 -6.24 -33.04 7.99
CA GLY A 311 -5.03 -33.80 8.34
C GLY A 311 -4.85 -33.98 9.85
N VAL A 312 -5.04 -32.91 10.64
CA VAL A 312 -5.02 -32.99 12.13
C VAL A 312 -6.08 -33.94 12.62
N MET A 313 -7.32 -33.83 12.13
CA MET A 313 -8.42 -34.73 12.51
C MET A 313 -8.04 -36.20 12.23
N ASN A 314 -7.44 -36.51 11.08
CA ASN A 314 -7.02 -37.85 10.71
C ASN A 314 -5.91 -38.38 11.62
N ILE A 315 -4.89 -37.56 11.93
CA ILE A 315 -3.83 -37.95 12.88
C ILE A 315 -4.41 -38.23 14.25
N MET A 316 -5.29 -37.38 14.73
CA MET A 316 -5.92 -37.54 16.04
C MET A 316 -6.82 -38.80 16.12
N LEU A 317 -7.56 -39.13 15.03
CA LEU A 317 -8.36 -40.37 14.99
C LEU A 317 -7.47 -41.62 15.08
N ILE A 318 -6.32 -41.63 14.41
CA ILE A 318 -5.37 -42.73 14.50
C ILE A 318 -4.77 -42.78 15.90
N SER A 319 -4.35 -41.68 16.49
CA SER A 319 -3.82 -41.59 17.84
C SER A 319 -4.84 -42.14 18.89
N VAL A 320 -6.13 -41.83 18.73
CA VAL A 320 -7.19 -42.38 19.57
C VAL A 320 -7.29 -43.91 19.44
N THR A 321 -7.18 -44.46 18.22
CA THR A 321 -7.23 -45.91 18.01
C THR A 321 -6.00 -46.63 18.57
N GLU A 322 -4.81 -46.09 18.37
CA GLU A 322 -3.54 -46.63 18.87
C GLU A 322 -3.47 -46.61 20.41
N ARG A 323 -4.11 -45.62 21.06
CA ARG A 323 -4.12 -45.44 22.51
C ARG A 323 -5.43 -45.90 23.18
N THR A 324 -6.20 -46.76 22.53
CA THR A 324 -7.51 -47.21 23.05
C THR A 324 -7.40 -47.87 24.42
N ALA A 325 -6.40 -48.78 24.64
CA ALA A 325 -6.16 -49.44 25.92
C ALA A 325 -5.79 -48.44 27.04
N GLU A 326 -4.92 -47.46 26.74
CA GLU A 326 -4.52 -46.41 27.69
C GLU A 326 -5.73 -45.58 28.14
N ILE A 327 -6.60 -45.17 27.19
CA ILE A 327 -7.84 -44.46 27.47
C ILE A 327 -8.75 -45.31 28.36
N GLY A 328 -8.86 -46.61 28.09
CA GLY A 328 -9.61 -47.56 28.87
C GLY A 328 -9.13 -47.62 30.32
N ILE A 329 -7.81 -47.76 30.57
CA ILE A 329 -7.21 -47.75 31.90
C ILE A 329 -7.50 -46.44 32.62
N ARG A 330 -7.29 -45.30 32.03
CA ARG A 330 -7.56 -43.98 32.65
C ARG A 330 -9.03 -43.87 33.09
N LYS A 331 -9.96 -44.32 32.28
CA LYS A 331 -11.39 -44.32 32.61
C LYS A 331 -11.74 -45.32 33.70
N ALA A 332 -11.11 -46.50 33.74
CA ALA A 332 -11.30 -47.51 34.76
C ALA A 332 -10.85 -47.03 36.15
N ILE A 333 -9.82 -46.19 36.24
CA ILE A 333 -9.35 -45.57 37.48
C ILE A 333 -10.07 -44.25 37.81
N GLY A 334 -11.11 -43.85 37.03
CA GLY A 334 -12.01 -42.76 37.37
C GLY A 334 -11.86 -41.44 36.62
N ALA A 335 -11.10 -41.38 35.53
CA ALA A 335 -11.00 -40.16 34.70
C ALA A 335 -12.36 -39.79 34.09
N ARG A 336 -12.73 -38.51 34.17
CA ARG A 336 -13.98 -38.00 33.61
C ARG A 336 -13.87 -37.86 32.10
N LYS A 337 -15.01 -37.92 31.41
CA LYS A 337 -15.06 -37.65 29.93
C LYS A 337 -14.51 -36.28 29.55
N SER A 338 -14.67 -35.27 30.44
CA SER A 338 -14.11 -33.94 30.26
C SER A 338 -12.57 -33.94 30.20
N ASP A 339 -11.95 -34.78 31.05
CA ASP A 339 -10.51 -34.82 31.22
C ASP A 339 -9.85 -35.43 29.97
N ILE A 340 -10.41 -36.54 29.48
CA ILE A 340 -9.99 -37.17 28.22
C ILE A 340 -10.19 -36.23 27.05
N ARG A 341 -11.36 -35.54 26.96
CA ARG A 341 -11.63 -34.59 25.89
C ARG A 341 -10.65 -33.42 25.90
N ALA A 342 -10.39 -32.83 27.07
CA ALA A 342 -9.46 -31.72 27.22
C ALA A 342 -8.04 -32.11 26.81
N GLN A 343 -7.59 -33.31 27.21
CA GLN A 343 -6.27 -33.82 26.84
C GLN A 343 -6.07 -33.87 25.31
N PHE A 344 -6.99 -34.53 24.59
CA PHE A 344 -6.91 -34.63 23.13
C PHE A 344 -7.08 -33.29 22.40
N LEU A 345 -7.90 -32.36 22.93
CA LEU A 345 -8.03 -31.01 22.42
C LEU A 345 -6.71 -30.21 22.56
N ILE A 346 -6.06 -30.36 23.72
CA ILE A 346 -4.76 -29.71 23.94
C ILE A 346 -3.71 -30.27 22.98
N GLU A 347 -3.69 -31.60 22.79
CA GLU A 347 -2.78 -32.25 21.85
C GLU A 347 -2.99 -31.71 20.41
N ALA A 348 -4.23 -31.63 19.96
CA ALA A 348 -4.56 -31.03 18.65
C ALA A 348 -4.15 -29.54 18.55
N ALA A 349 -4.39 -28.76 19.61
CA ALA A 349 -4.00 -27.36 19.69
C ALA A 349 -2.47 -27.18 19.64
N VAL A 350 -1.71 -28.03 20.33
CA VAL A 350 -0.24 -28.00 20.31
C VAL A 350 0.28 -28.32 18.90
N LEU A 351 -0.27 -29.33 18.23
CA LEU A 351 0.10 -29.69 16.86
C LEU A 351 -0.11 -28.52 15.89
N THR A 352 -1.27 -27.87 15.97
CA THR A 352 -1.58 -26.73 15.09
C THR A 352 -0.79 -25.48 15.45
N LEU A 353 -0.47 -25.25 16.71
CA LEU A 353 0.42 -24.17 17.15
C LEU A 353 1.85 -24.34 16.64
N ILE A 354 2.38 -25.58 16.61
CA ILE A 354 3.69 -25.84 16.01
C ILE A 354 3.67 -25.44 14.53
N GLY A 355 2.67 -25.90 13.76
CA GLY A 355 2.49 -25.53 12.36
C GLY A 355 2.31 -24.01 12.18
N GLY A 356 1.48 -23.39 13.03
CA GLY A 356 1.26 -21.94 13.02
C GLY A 356 2.52 -21.13 13.31
N THR A 357 3.31 -21.55 14.30
CA THR A 357 4.58 -20.88 14.64
C THR A 357 5.58 -20.96 13.49
N ILE A 358 5.72 -22.12 12.87
CA ILE A 358 6.57 -22.30 11.67
C ILE A 358 6.02 -21.41 10.55
N GLY A 359 4.71 -21.37 10.34
CA GLY A 359 4.08 -20.54 9.34
C GLY A 359 4.30 -19.04 9.58
N ILE A 360 4.22 -18.56 10.82
CA ILE A 360 4.51 -17.18 11.20
C ILE A 360 5.98 -16.84 10.93
N LEU A 361 6.90 -17.72 11.33
CA LEU A 361 8.35 -17.53 11.10
C LEU A 361 8.67 -17.51 9.59
N ALA A 362 8.07 -18.41 8.81
CA ALA A 362 8.23 -18.43 7.36
C ALA A 362 7.65 -17.16 6.71
N GLY A 363 6.46 -16.71 7.13
CA GLY A 363 5.84 -15.46 6.67
C GLY A 363 6.67 -14.24 7.02
N ALA A 364 7.20 -14.18 8.24
CA ALA A 364 8.11 -13.10 8.68
C ALA A 364 9.40 -13.09 7.85
N PHE A 365 9.97 -14.26 7.55
CA PHE A 365 11.14 -14.38 6.70
C PHE A 365 10.87 -13.90 5.26
N ILE A 366 9.72 -14.27 4.69
CA ILE A 366 9.30 -13.79 3.35
C ILE A 366 9.13 -12.27 3.35
N ALA A 367 8.48 -11.70 4.37
CA ALA A 367 8.32 -10.27 4.49
C ALA A 367 9.67 -9.54 4.61
N PHE A 368 10.62 -10.09 5.38
CA PHE A 368 11.98 -9.58 5.49
C PHE A 368 12.73 -9.67 4.15
N ALA A 369 12.64 -10.80 3.46
CA ALA A 369 13.28 -11.01 2.15
C ALA A 369 12.72 -10.00 1.10
N ILE A 370 11.40 -9.79 1.06
CA ILE A 370 10.79 -8.80 0.17
C ILE A 370 11.32 -7.40 0.47
N ARG A 371 11.35 -6.99 1.73
CA ARG A 371 11.84 -5.68 2.14
C ARG A 371 13.31 -5.44 1.76
N THR A 372 14.15 -6.49 1.77
CA THR A 372 15.59 -6.36 1.44
C THR A 372 15.86 -6.45 -0.04
N LEU A 373 15.15 -7.31 -0.77
CA LEU A 373 15.36 -7.53 -2.21
C LEU A 373 14.60 -6.51 -3.07
N VAL A 374 13.48 -5.97 -2.58
CA VAL A 374 12.63 -5.02 -3.28
C VAL A 374 12.34 -3.84 -2.36
N PRO A 375 13.29 -2.89 -2.21
CA PRO A 375 13.15 -1.75 -1.28
C PRO A 375 11.91 -0.89 -1.56
N SER A 376 11.36 -0.94 -2.78
CA SER A 376 10.14 -0.24 -3.18
C SER A 376 8.87 -0.80 -2.52
N ILE A 377 8.93 -1.98 -1.89
CA ILE A 377 7.79 -2.61 -1.21
C ILE A 377 8.09 -2.65 0.29
N PRO A 378 7.56 -1.71 1.07
CA PRO A 378 7.79 -1.66 2.52
C PRO A 378 6.94 -2.73 3.23
N ALA A 379 7.42 -3.98 3.31
CA ALA A 379 6.74 -5.01 4.08
C ALA A 379 7.05 -4.84 5.58
N THR A 380 6.01 -4.71 6.41
CA THR A 380 6.12 -4.57 7.88
C THR A 380 5.23 -5.56 8.59
N LEU A 381 5.79 -6.28 9.56
CA LEU A 381 5.04 -7.24 10.35
C LEU A 381 4.39 -6.56 11.55
N SER A 382 3.07 -6.49 11.59
CA SER A 382 2.30 -5.96 12.70
C SER A 382 2.06 -7.05 13.78
N PRO A 383 2.19 -6.73 15.09
CA PRO A 383 1.87 -7.67 16.17
C PRO A 383 0.43 -8.21 16.12
N LEU A 384 -0.50 -7.43 15.58
CA LEU A 384 -1.88 -7.84 15.39
C LEU A 384 -2.00 -9.06 14.48
N TRP A 385 -1.31 -9.05 13.35
CA TRP A 385 -1.34 -10.17 12.39
C TRP A 385 -0.67 -11.43 12.95
N VAL A 386 0.38 -11.28 13.75
CA VAL A 386 0.98 -12.40 14.48
C VAL A 386 -0.02 -13.01 15.47
N ALA A 387 -0.71 -12.18 16.26
CA ALA A 387 -1.74 -12.64 17.18
C ALA A 387 -2.90 -13.33 16.45
N LEU A 388 -3.34 -12.80 15.32
CA LEU A 388 -4.37 -13.43 14.47
C LEU A 388 -3.89 -14.77 13.91
N GLY A 389 -2.65 -14.90 13.48
CA GLY A 389 -2.07 -16.16 13.01
C GLY A 389 -2.06 -17.25 14.10
N VAL A 390 -1.68 -16.88 15.32
CA VAL A 390 -1.76 -17.78 16.49
C VAL A 390 -3.22 -18.17 16.77
N ALA A 391 -4.14 -17.21 16.80
CA ALA A 391 -5.56 -17.45 17.06
C ALA A 391 -6.19 -18.37 15.98
N MET A 392 -5.86 -18.17 14.72
CA MET A 392 -6.32 -19.04 13.61
C MET A 392 -5.79 -20.46 13.76
N SER A 393 -4.52 -20.64 14.10
CA SER A 393 -3.92 -21.96 14.33
C SER A 393 -4.61 -22.69 15.47
N LEU A 394 -4.86 -22.00 16.58
CA LEU A 394 -5.62 -22.54 17.71
C LEU A 394 -7.05 -22.91 17.32
N ALA A 395 -7.75 -22.05 16.60
CA ALA A 395 -9.12 -22.28 16.16
C ALA A 395 -9.21 -23.54 15.28
N VAL A 396 -8.29 -23.73 14.36
CA VAL A 396 -8.21 -24.94 13.52
C VAL A 396 -7.97 -26.17 14.38
N GLY A 397 -7.03 -26.13 15.33
CA GLY A 397 -6.74 -27.25 16.24
C GLY A 397 -7.95 -27.64 17.08
N VAL A 398 -8.62 -26.67 17.66
CA VAL A 398 -9.84 -26.92 18.48
C VAL A 398 -10.98 -27.44 17.61
N PHE A 399 -11.24 -26.83 16.46
CA PHE A 399 -12.37 -27.22 15.60
C PHE A 399 -12.21 -28.65 15.05
N PHE A 400 -11.07 -28.95 14.45
CA PHE A 400 -10.82 -30.27 13.86
C PHE A 400 -10.43 -31.32 14.88
N GLY A 401 -9.89 -30.93 16.02
CA GLY A 401 -9.59 -31.82 17.15
C GLY A 401 -10.81 -32.21 17.99
N TYR A 402 -11.90 -31.43 17.92
CA TYR A 402 -13.09 -31.68 18.75
C TYR A 402 -13.74 -33.04 18.47
N TYR A 403 -13.92 -33.41 17.20
CA TYR A 403 -14.54 -34.67 16.82
C TYR A 403 -13.76 -35.91 17.35
N PRO A 404 -12.44 -36.07 17.07
CA PRO A 404 -11.66 -37.18 17.61
C PRO A 404 -11.59 -37.16 19.15
N ALA A 405 -11.43 -36.00 19.78
CA ALA A 405 -11.42 -35.87 21.24
C ALA A 405 -12.74 -36.31 21.88
N ASN A 406 -13.87 -35.97 21.26
CA ASN A 406 -15.18 -36.41 21.73
C ASN A 406 -15.40 -37.92 21.53
N ARG A 407 -14.86 -38.48 20.43
CA ARG A 407 -14.90 -39.95 20.21
C ARG A 407 -14.08 -40.68 21.26
N ALA A 408 -12.86 -40.22 21.56
CA ALA A 408 -12.03 -40.80 22.65
C ALA A 408 -12.73 -40.73 24.01
N ALA A 409 -13.36 -39.60 24.34
CA ALA A 409 -14.08 -39.39 25.57
C ALA A 409 -15.31 -40.32 25.74
N ASN A 410 -15.88 -40.83 24.66
CA ASN A 410 -17.06 -41.70 24.69
C ASN A 410 -16.77 -43.20 24.52
N LEU A 411 -15.51 -43.64 24.42
CA LEU A 411 -15.14 -45.04 24.39
C LEU A 411 -15.56 -45.75 25.70
N ASP A 412 -16.05 -46.98 25.60
CA ASP A 412 -16.40 -47.81 26.77
C ASP A 412 -15.15 -48.44 27.37
N PRO A 413 -14.85 -48.26 28.68
CA PRO A 413 -13.67 -48.82 29.33
C PRO A 413 -13.56 -50.35 29.17
N ILE A 414 -14.71 -51.06 29.21
CA ILE A 414 -14.71 -52.53 29.10
C ILE A 414 -14.28 -52.96 27.68
N VAL A 415 -14.78 -52.27 26.67
CA VAL A 415 -14.44 -52.54 25.28
C VAL A 415 -12.98 -52.20 25.01
N CYS A 416 -12.49 -51.08 25.58
CA CYS A 416 -11.09 -50.63 25.40
C CYS A 416 -10.06 -51.61 25.99
N LEU A 417 -10.39 -52.28 27.12
CA LEU A 417 -9.48 -53.25 27.77
C LEU A 417 -9.53 -54.63 27.12
N ARG A 418 -10.50 -54.90 26.24
CA ARG A 418 -10.67 -56.15 25.52
C ARG A 418 -10.09 -56.14 24.12
N TYR A 419 -9.59 -54.98 23.70
CA TYR A 419 -8.95 -54.76 22.41
C TYR A 419 -7.47 -55.17 22.53
N GLU A 420 -7.09 -56.33 21.96
CA GLU A 420 -5.72 -56.75 21.70
C GLU A 420 -5.26 -56.17 20.35
#